data_ce81552ddf04fe3de4ef5c1bdcf09af1
#
_entry.id   ce81552ddf04fe3de4ef5c1bdcf09af1
#
_cell.length_a   1.000
_cell.length_b   1.000
_cell.length_c   1.000
_cell.angle_alpha   90.00
_cell.angle_beta   90.00
_cell.angle_gamma   90.00
#
_symmetry.space_group_name_H-M   'P 1'
#
loop_
_entity.id
_entity.type
_entity.pdbx_description
1 polymer ?
#
loop_
_entity_poly.entity_id
_entity_poly.type
_entity_poly.pdbx_seq_one_letter_code
_entity_poly.pdbx_strand_id
1 'polypeptide(L)'
;MKGISNILIVSAMVLPLGCASAAEVITLDGQSLQIEQLLQLKEKNVQVALTKEAKQVINASHELLIDSARQGTPVYGLTVGVGKNKDTPVFGKDGSLSAEARKLSEDFNRDMLFTHSAASGQPIAPETVKMAMAIRLNQIATGHVGVQPDVARIYQEFINEDIIPVVPEDGSVGLSDILLASHIGAAMMGEWDVFYKGQRMSAAKAMKQAGIKPLVPFGKDSLSILSNNALATAQVINAIGDARQIIQFSPRLIAAALEGINGNISPLLPHTLAARPMPNIEKVGQEILANLEGGYLFQRDEKRPLQDALSYRGAHWPVAHAMSQLQQLETLVNIQINSSDDNPTVYINAKPGRYADAPQVAQYFTKGEVSGAVNSSANFDTIQLASQTEAFINAMAQLGKYSSNRQIKLIDPYFTGLPRALVDPDDANGQAFYTLQNGFTALFVEIAHAANPVSFYGIANQGGIEDNFSNYFQAGKNLTKVVDGVARIYGFELMQVAQAMDLQKKVNHKKLSPQNEQLLKALRKQVAYYDKDRVFTPDIEASTQFLMKF
;
A
#
# COMPACT_ATOMS: atom_id res chain seq x y z
N MET A 1 46.11 68.10 -15.76
CA MET A 1 44.73 67.95 -15.31
C MET A 1 44.24 66.62 -15.88
N LYS A 2 44.09 65.63 -15.02
CA LYS A 2 43.82 64.27 -15.41
C LYS A 2 42.35 64.00 -15.21
N GLY A 3 41.62 63.54 -16.28
CA GLY A 3 40.25 63.10 -16.22
C GLY A 3 40.18 61.64 -15.84
N ILE A 4 39.34 61.37 -14.88
CA ILE A 4 39.05 59.98 -14.39
C ILE A 4 37.77 59.56 -15.11
N SER A 5 37.88 58.48 -15.93
CA SER A 5 36.74 57.81 -16.56
C SER A 5 36.20 56.75 -15.58
N ASN A 6 34.94 56.89 -15.19
CA ASN A 6 34.19 55.86 -14.45
C ASN A 6 33.69 54.79 -15.41
N ILE A 7 34.16 53.56 -15.23
CA ILE A 7 33.63 52.35 -15.90
C ILE A 7 32.53 51.76 -15.00
N LEU A 8 31.26 51.81 -15.46
CA LEU A 8 30.15 51.08 -14.87
C LEU A 8 30.25 49.61 -15.29
N ILE A 9 30.52 48.73 -14.32
CA ILE A 9 30.39 47.29 -14.50
C ILE A 9 28.93 46.92 -14.23
N VAL A 10 28.18 46.61 -15.29
CA VAL A 10 26.84 45.99 -15.19
C VAL A 10 27.03 44.50 -14.95
N SER A 11 26.81 44.05 -13.71
CA SER A 11 26.80 42.65 -13.35
C SER A 11 25.45 42.02 -13.81
N ALA A 12 25.49 41.26 -14.90
CA ALA A 12 24.33 40.49 -15.34
C ALA A 12 24.15 39.30 -14.40
N MET A 13 23.10 39.34 -13.57
CA MET A 13 22.62 38.22 -12.79
C MET A 13 22.03 37.19 -13.77
N VAL A 14 22.79 36.12 -14.04
CA VAL A 14 22.28 34.91 -14.70
C VAL A 14 21.48 34.12 -13.66
N LEU A 15 20.15 34.22 -13.72
CA LEU A 15 19.26 33.33 -13.02
C LEU A 15 19.44 31.90 -13.62
N PRO A 16 19.66 30.88 -12.81
CA PRO A 16 19.66 29.53 -13.34
C PRO A 16 18.25 29.19 -13.85
N LEU A 17 18.14 28.95 -15.14
CA LEU A 17 16.99 28.27 -15.74
C LEU A 17 16.91 26.89 -15.07
N GLY A 18 15.95 26.72 -14.15
CA GLY A 18 15.62 25.43 -13.62
C GLY A 18 15.23 24.51 -14.77
N CYS A 19 16.05 23.51 -15.06
CA CYS A 19 15.65 22.40 -15.91
C CYS A 19 14.41 21.79 -15.26
N ALA A 20 13.22 22.02 -15.83
CA ALA A 20 12.06 21.20 -15.53
C ALA A 20 12.44 19.77 -15.91
N SER A 21 12.60 18.89 -14.91
CA SER A 21 12.75 17.46 -15.14
C SER A 21 11.56 17.00 -15.99
N ALA A 22 11.82 16.30 -17.10
CA ALA A 22 10.75 15.69 -17.87
C ALA A 22 9.92 14.79 -16.93
N ALA A 23 8.59 14.85 -17.07
CA ALA A 23 7.71 14.00 -16.27
C ALA A 23 8.06 12.54 -16.52
N GLU A 24 8.22 11.76 -15.45
CA GLU A 24 8.37 10.30 -15.54
C GLU A 24 7.03 9.71 -15.96
N VAL A 25 7.03 8.83 -16.96
CA VAL A 25 5.80 8.24 -17.52
C VAL A 25 5.78 6.74 -17.26
N ILE A 26 4.83 6.30 -16.44
CA ILE A 26 4.54 4.88 -16.21
C ILE A 26 3.66 4.38 -17.36
N THR A 27 4.15 3.37 -18.08
CA THR A 27 3.41 2.76 -19.18
C THR A 27 2.49 1.66 -18.67
N LEU A 28 1.21 1.71 -19.04
CA LEU A 28 0.18 0.75 -18.66
C LEU A 28 -0.18 -0.13 -19.87
N ASP A 29 0.11 -1.41 -19.76
CA ASP A 29 -0.12 -2.43 -20.80
C ASP A 29 -1.08 -3.55 -20.36
N GLY A 30 -1.53 -3.52 -19.10
CA GLY A 30 -2.38 -4.53 -18.49
C GLY A 30 -1.64 -5.75 -17.93
N GLN A 31 -0.29 -5.82 -18.02
CA GLN A 31 0.46 -7.04 -17.70
C GLN A 31 1.73 -6.82 -16.89
N SER A 32 2.38 -5.65 -17.01
CA SER A 32 3.75 -5.46 -16.51
C SER A 32 3.89 -4.41 -15.41
N LEU A 33 2.79 -3.86 -14.89
CA LEU A 33 2.80 -2.86 -13.82
C LEU A 33 3.41 -3.45 -12.54
N GLN A 34 4.29 -2.68 -11.89
CA GLN A 34 5.00 -3.09 -10.68
C GLN A 34 4.58 -2.24 -9.46
N ILE A 35 4.65 -2.82 -8.27
CA ILE A 35 4.38 -2.14 -7.00
C ILE A 35 5.24 -0.88 -6.87
N GLU A 36 6.51 -0.95 -7.26
CA GLU A 36 7.48 0.16 -7.22
C GLU A 36 7.00 1.36 -8.04
N GLN A 37 6.47 1.12 -9.24
CA GLN A 37 5.94 2.17 -10.11
C GLN A 37 4.70 2.84 -9.50
N LEU A 38 3.84 2.06 -8.84
CA LEU A 38 2.67 2.58 -8.13
C LEU A 38 3.06 3.45 -6.93
N LEU A 39 4.10 3.05 -6.19
CA LEU A 39 4.63 3.86 -5.08
C LEU A 39 5.21 5.20 -5.57
N GLN A 40 5.79 5.24 -6.79
CA GLN A 40 6.29 6.47 -7.42
C GLN A 40 5.17 7.48 -7.74
N LEU A 41 3.90 7.04 -7.92
CA LEU A 41 2.78 7.96 -8.17
C LEU A 41 2.51 8.93 -7.02
N LYS A 42 3.08 8.71 -5.83
CA LYS A 42 3.08 9.68 -4.72
C LYS A 42 3.96 10.90 -5.02
N GLU A 43 4.95 10.73 -5.91
CA GLU A 43 5.85 11.81 -6.29
C GLU A 43 5.16 12.78 -7.26
N LYS A 44 5.57 14.03 -7.20
CA LYS A 44 5.09 15.04 -8.16
C LYS A 44 5.74 14.79 -9.52
N ASN A 45 4.97 15.03 -10.60
CA ASN A 45 5.38 14.90 -11.99
C ASN A 45 5.51 13.46 -12.53
N VAL A 46 4.89 12.48 -11.89
CA VAL A 46 4.72 11.14 -12.46
C VAL A 46 3.38 11.07 -13.20
N GLN A 47 3.41 10.67 -14.45
CA GLN A 47 2.25 10.50 -15.32
C GLN A 47 2.07 9.04 -15.71
N VAL A 48 0.90 8.71 -16.26
CA VAL A 48 0.62 7.38 -16.81
C VAL A 48 0.24 7.46 -18.28
N ALA A 49 0.58 6.44 -19.06
CA ALA A 49 0.19 6.33 -20.47
C ALA A 49 -0.19 4.90 -20.85
N LEU A 50 -1.37 4.74 -21.47
CA LEU A 50 -1.74 3.47 -22.10
C LEU A 50 -0.93 3.22 -23.35
N THR A 51 -0.43 1.99 -23.52
CA THR A 51 0.20 1.57 -24.78
C THR A 51 -0.79 1.62 -25.95
N LYS A 52 -0.28 1.61 -27.17
CA LYS A 52 -1.12 1.53 -28.37
C LYS A 52 -1.92 0.23 -28.40
N GLU A 53 -1.29 -0.85 -28.04
CA GLU A 53 -1.85 -2.20 -27.95
C GLU A 53 -2.97 -2.26 -26.90
N ALA A 54 -2.75 -1.70 -25.71
CA ALA A 54 -3.77 -1.61 -24.67
C ALA A 54 -5.01 -0.85 -25.16
N LYS A 55 -4.83 0.29 -25.85
CA LYS A 55 -5.96 1.03 -26.44
C LYS A 55 -6.74 0.22 -27.46
N GLN A 56 -6.04 -0.58 -28.28
CA GLN A 56 -6.69 -1.47 -29.27
C GLN A 56 -7.49 -2.57 -28.57
N VAL A 57 -6.93 -3.18 -27.54
CA VAL A 57 -7.58 -4.25 -26.77
C VAL A 57 -8.79 -3.73 -26.02
N ILE A 58 -8.74 -2.52 -25.45
CA ILE A 58 -9.89 -1.86 -24.82
C ILE A 58 -11.03 -1.67 -25.81
N ASN A 59 -10.74 -1.14 -27.01
CA ASN A 59 -11.74 -0.97 -28.07
C ASN A 59 -12.37 -2.31 -28.47
N ALA A 60 -11.56 -3.31 -28.78
CA ALA A 60 -12.04 -4.63 -29.20
C ALA A 60 -12.87 -5.32 -28.09
N SER A 61 -12.51 -5.13 -26.82
CA SER A 61 -13.27 -5.65 -25.67
C SER A 61 -14.65 -4.98 -25.58
N HIS A 62 -14.72 -3.68 -25.78
CA HIS A 62 -16.00 -2.94 -25.82
C HIS A 62 -16.86 -3.39 -27.00
N GLU A 63 -16.30 -3.51 -28.19
CA GLU A 63 -17.01 -4.00 -29.39
C GLU A 63 -17.60 -5.40 -29.17
N LEU A 64 -16.82 -6.33 -28.62
CA LEU A 64 -17.31 -7.68 -28.28
C LEU A 64 -18.49 -7.63 -27.30
N LEU A 65 -18.42 -6.77 -26.26
CA LEU A 65 -19.50 -6.62 -25.31
C LEU A 65 -20.80 -6.14 -25.98
N ILE A 66 -20.70 -5.13 -26.85
CA ILE A 66 -21.84 -4.56 -27.57
C ILE A 66 -22.42 -5.57 -28.58
N ASP A 67 -21.57 -6.31 -29.28
CA ASP A 67 -22.02 -7.36 -30.22
C ASP A 67 -22.70 -8.52 -29.50
N SER A 68 -22.24 -8.89 -28.30
CA SER A 68 -22.94 -9.87 -27.44
C SER A 68 -24.35 -9.42 -27.13
N ALA A 69 -24.54 -8.16 -26.74
CA ALA A 69 -25.86 -7.58 -26.46
C ALA A 69 -26.75 -7.57 -27.73
N ARG A 70 -26.22 -7.18 -28.89
CA ARG A 70 -26.92 -7.19 -30.17
C ARG A 70 -27.40 -8.58 -30.60
N GLN A 71 -26.65 -9.62 -30.27
CA GLN A 71 -27.01 -11.01 -30.54
C GLN A 71 -27.96 -11.60 -29.51
N GLY A 72 -28.42 -10.78 -28.55
CA GLY A 72 -29.43 -11.19 -27.55
C GLY A 72 -28.84 -12.01 -26.39
N THR A 73 -27.51 -12.04 -26.24
CA THR A 73 -26.88 -12.68 -25.07
C THR A 73 -27.24 -11.91 -23.80
N PRO A 74 -27.79 -12.55 -22.75
CA PRO A 74 -27.98 -11.88 -21.47
C PRO A 74 -26.63 -11.49 -20.86
N VAL A 75 -26.40 -10.20 -20.67
CA VAL A 75 -25.16 -9.67 -20.08
C VAL A 75 -25.51 -8.90 -18.81
N TYR A 76 -24.99 -9.38 -17.69
CA TYR A 76 -25.17 -8.76 -16.37
C TYR A 76 -24.69 -7.30 -16.38
N GLY A 77 -25.54 -6.41 -15.91
CA GLY A 77 -25.27 -4.96 -15.88
C GLY A 77 -25.35 -4.25 -17.23
N LEU A 78 -25.68 -4.97 -18.32
CA LEU A 78 -25.87 -4.39 -19.65
C LEU A 78 -27.29 -4.66 -20.18
N THR A 79 -27.63 -5.93 -20.45
CA THR A 79 -28.95 -6.30 -20.95
C THR A 79 -29.94 -6.68 -19.86
N VAL A 80 -29.43 -7.02 -18.70
CA VAL A 80 -30.17 -7.31 -17.45
C VAL A 80 -29.61 -6.46 -16.31
N GLY A 81 -30.38 -6.34 -15.21
CA GLY A 81 -30.01 -5.57 -14.03
C GLY A 81 -28.83 -6.17 -13.26
N VAL A 82 -28.58 -5.62 -12.06
CA VAL A 82 -27.50 -6.05 -11.14
C VAL A 82 -28.04 -6.50 -9.80
N GLY A 83 -27.24 -7.24 -9.02
CA GLY A 83 -27.62 -7.75 -7.70
C GLY A 83 -28.90 -8.59 -7.76
N LYS A 84 -29.87 -8.30 -6.90
CA LYS A 84 -31.18 -8.99 -6.88
C LYS A 84 -31.96 -8.84 -8.18
N ASN A 85 -31.71 -7.78 -8.97
CA ASN A 85 -32.39 -7.50 -10.25
C ASN A 85 -31.65 -8.13 -11.45
N LYS A 86 -30.72 -9.02 -11.25
CA LYS A 86 -29.87 -9.66 -12.27
C LYS A 86 -30.61 -10.34 -13.43
N ASP A 87 -31.86 -10.71 -13.23
CA ASP A 87 -32.71 -11.35 -14.24
C ASP A 87 -33.79 -10.38 -14.82
N THR A 88 -33.77 -9.11 -14.41
CA THR A 88 -34.72 -8.09 -14.89
C THR A 88 -34.17 -7.43 -16.16
N PRO A 89 -34.85 -7.53 -17.31
CA PRO A 89 -34.39 -6.90 -18.55
C PRO A 89 -34.30 -5.37 -18.41
N VAL A 90 -33.16 -4.82 -18.87
CA VAL A 90 -32.89 -3.36 -18.94
C VAL A 90 -33.16 -2.83 -20.36
N PHE A 91 -33.04 -3.69 -21.37
CA PHE A 91 -33.29 -3.37 -22.78
C PHE A 91 -34.48 -4.16 -23.36
N GLY A 92 -35.00 -3.70 -24.48
CA GLY A 92 -36.03 -4.39 -25.22
C GLY A 92 -35.59 -5.79 -25.71
N LYS A 93 -36.58 -6.69 -25.92
CA LYS A 93 -36.33 -8.09 -26.29
C LYS A 93 -35.65 -8.29 -27.65
N ASP A 94 -35.54 -7.25 -28.47
CA ASP A 94 -35.02 -7.29 -29.84
C ASP A 94 -33.50 -6.96 -29.92
N GLY A 95 -32.84 -6.65 -28.78
CA GLY A 95 -31.40 -6.35 -28.74
C GLY A 95 -30.98 -5.13 -29.58
N SER A 96 -31.95 -4.36 -30.14
CA SER A 96 -31.64 -3.19 -30.95
C SER A 96 -31.08 -2.06 -30.08
N LEU A 97 -29.93 -1.52 -30.44
CA LEU A 97 -29.40 -0.28 -29.90
C LEU A 97 -30.07 0.94 -30.58
N SER A 98 -31.36 1.07 -30.39
CA SER A 98 -32.09 2.29 -30.77
C SER A 98 -31.61 3.48 -29.93
N ALA A 99 -31.90 4.70 -30.35
CA ALA A 99 -31.60 5.90 -29.58
C ALA A 99 -32.24 5.86 -28.18
N GLU A 100 -33.44 5.27 -28.08
CA GLU A 100 -34.19 5.06 -26.83
C GLU A 100 -33.47 4.04 -25.93
N ALA A 101 -33.01 2.90 -26.47
CA ALA A 101 -32.28 1.88 -25.74
C ALA A 101 -30.93 2.45 -25.21
N ARG A 102 -30.26 3.26 -26.04
CA ARG A 102 -29.07 3.96 -25.62
C ARG A 102 -29.32 4.90 -24.43
N LYS A 103 -30.38 5.72 -24.55
CA LYS A 103 -30.76 6.66 -23.48
C LYS A 103 -31.12 5.93 -22.19
N LEU A 104 -31.86 4.81 -22.25
CA LEU A 104 -32.19 3.98 -21.09
C LEU A 104 -30.91 3.43 -20.43
N SER A 105 -29.92 3.00 -21.23
CA SER A 105 -28.62 2.54 -20.72
C SER A 105 -27.83 3.66 -20.03
N GLU A 106 -27.79 4.85 -20.64
CA GLU A 106 -27.11 6.03 -20.05
C GLU A 106 -27.76 6.42 -18.72
N ASP A 107 -29.10 6.47 -18.65
CA ASP A 107 -29.80 6.79 -17.41
C ASP A 107 -29.59 5.72 -16.34
N PHE A 108 -29.66 4.43 -16.70
CA PHE A 108 -29.41 3.33 -15.78
C PHE A 108 -27.96 3.40 -15.20
N ASN A 109 -26.96 3.64 -16.05
CA ASN A 109 -25.56 3.73 -15.61
C ASN A 109 -25.34 4.94 -14.70
N ARG A 110 -25.90 6.11 -15.04
CA ARG A 110 -25.84 7.30 -14.20
C ARG A 110 -26.46 7.05 -12.82
N ASP A 111 -27.68 6.53 -12.79
CA ASP A 111 -28.43 6.30 -11.55
C ASP A 111 -27.75 5.23 -10.68
N MET A 112 -27.11 4.23 -11.29
CA MET A 112 -26.30 3.24 -10.59
C MET A 112 -25.14 3.91 -9.85
N LEU A 113 -24.35 4.77 -10.51
CA LEU A 113 -23.25 5.49 -9.85
C LEU A 113 -23.74 6.38 -8.72
N PHE A 114 -24.86 7.08 -8.89
CA PHE A 114 -25.42 7.93 -7.85
C PHE A 114 -25.87 7.13 -6.63
N THR A 115 -26.63 6.07 -6.83
CA THR A 115 -27.17 5.28 -5.73
C THR A 115 -26.11 4.50 -4.97
N HIS A 116 -25.00 4.15 -5.61
CA HIS A 116 -23.87 3.48 -4.98
C HIS A 116 -22.79 4.45 -4.43
N SER A 117 -22.88 5.76 -4.74
CA SER A 117 -22.01 6.76 -4.10
C SER A 117 -22.51 7.07 -2.67
N ALA A 118 -22.45 6.07 -1.79
CA ALA A 118 -23.04 6.07 -0.45
C ALA A 118 -22.05 5.68 0.65
N ALA A 119 -20.73 5.80 0.39
CA ALA A 119 -19.70 5.63 1.40
C ALA A 119 -19.70 6.80 2.40
N SER A 120 -19.16 6.57 3.59
CA SER A 120 -19.07 7.55 4.69
C SER A 120 -17.66 7.62 5.27
N GLY A 121 -17.46 8.43 6.29
CA GLY A 121 -16.18 8.59 6.97
C GLY A 121 -15.29 9.68 6.40
N GLN A 122 -14.02 9.66 6.78
CA GLN A 122 -13.04 10.62 6.31
C GLN A 122 -12.62 10.31 4.88
N PRO A 123 -12.17 11.30 4.10
CA PRO A 123 -11.61 11.04 2.78
C PRO A 123 -10.37 10.15 2.87
N ILE A 124 -10.31 9.14 2.00
CA ILE A 124 -9.06 8.39 1.72
C ILE A 124 -8.00 9.39 1.22
N ALA A 125 -6.75 9.16 1.60
CA ALA A 125 -5.62 9.98 1.17
C ALA A 125 -5.59 10.10 -0.38
N PRO A 126 -5.45 11.31 -0.93
CA PRO A 126 -5.50 11.53 -2.38
C PRO A 126 -4.52 10.67 -3.17
N GLU A 127 -3.31 10.45 -2.66
CA GLU A 127 -2.30 9.60 -3.27
C GLU A 127 -2.73 8.14 -3.35
N THR A 128 -3.50 7.64 -2.38
CA THR A 128 -4.07 6.29 -2.41
C THR A 128 -5.15 6.16 -3.49
N VAL A 129 -6.01 7.18 -3.62
CA VAL A 129 -7.04 7.21 -4.68
C VAL A 129 -6.40 7.31 -6.06
N LYS A 130 -5.35 8.13 -6.22
CA LYS A 130 -4.57 8.24 -7.47
C LYS A 130 -3.97 6.89 -7.87
N MET A 131 -3.37 6.18 -6.92
CA MET A 131 -2.83 4.84 -7.12
C MET A 131 -3.93 3.85 -7.52
N ALA A 132 -5.08 3.86 -6.85
CA ALA A 132 -6.23 3.02 -7.19
C ALA A 132 -6.73 3.27 -8.61
N MET A 133 -6.81 4.54 -9.04
CA MET A 133 -7.16 4.89 -10.42
C MET A 133 -6.16 4.31 -11.42
N ALA A 134 -4.86 4.34 -11.12
CA ALA A 134 -3.82 3.76 -11.99
C ALA A 134 -3.92 2.22 -12.05
N ILE A 135 -4.18 1.56 -10.92
CA ILE A 135 -4.44 0.12 -10.86
C ILE A 135 -5.66 -0.21 -11.73
N ARG A 136 -6.78 0.49 -11.54
CA ARG A 136 -8.00 0.22 -12.33
C ARG A 136 -7.77 0.46 -13.82
N LEU A 137 -7.06 1.51 -14.19
CA LEU A 137 -6.72 1.78 -15.59
C LEU A 137 -5.86 0.65 -16.19
N ASN A 138 -4.91 0.10 -15.43
CA ASN A 138 -4.12 -1.05 -15.88
C ASN A 138 -4.97 -2.32 -16.00
N GLN A 139 -5.92 -2.55 -15.09
CA GLN A 139 -6.89 -3.66 -15.19
C GLN A 139 -7.79 -3.51 -16.44
N ILE A 140 -8.21 -2.30 -16.78
CA ILE A 140 -8.95 -2.03 -18.02
C ILE A 140 -8.08 -2.33 -19.25
N ALA A 141 -6.78 -2.05 -19.19
CA ALA A 141 -5.81 -2.31 -20.26
C ALA A 141 -5.62 -3.80 -20.56
N THR A 142 -6.02 -4.72 -19.66
CA THR A 142 -6.02 -6.17 -19.93
C THR A 142 -6.98 -6.57 -21.05
N GLY A 143 -8.00 -5.73 -21.34
CA GLY A 143 -9.06 -6.05 -22.31
C GLY A 143 -10.17 -6.97 -21.79
N HIS A 144 -10.20 -7.25 -20.49
CA HIS A 144 -11.21 -8.15 -19.90
C HIS A 144 -12.38 -7.42 -19.23
N VAL A 145 -12.44 -6.09 -19.37
CA VAL A 145 -13.44 -5.25 -18.70
C VAL A 145 -14.60 -4.84 -19.59
N GLY A 146 -14.36 -4.47 -20.86
CA GLY A 146 -15.41 -4.16 -21.84
C GLY A 146 -16.02 -2.76 -21.75
N VAL A 147 -15.40 -1.82 -21.00
CA VAL A 147 -15.83 -0.42 -20.90
C VAL A 147 -15.60 0.33 -22.21
N GLN A 148 -16.39 1.42 -22.42
CA GLN A 148 -16.09 2.32 -23.53
C GLN A 148 -14.73 3.02 -23.34
N PRO A 149 -14.03 3.36 -24.45
CA PRO A 149 -12.68 3.97 -24.39
C PRO A 149 -12.63 5.28 -23.60
N ASP A 150 -13.74 6.02 -23.52
CA ASP A 150 -13.82 7.27 -22.77
C ASP A 150 -13.60 7.09 -21.26
N VAL A 151 -13.98 5.93 -20.70
CA VAL A 151 -13.70 5.60 -19.29
C VAL A 151 -12.18 5.55 -19.06
N ALA A 152 -11.45 4.80 -19.90
CA ALA A 152 -10.00 4.69 -19.80
C ALA A 152 -9.30 6.05 -20.03
N ARG A 153 -9.78 6.84 -20.99
CA ARG A 153 -9.29 8.19 -21.27
C ARG A 153 -9.41 9.08 -20.03
N ILE A 154 -10.57 9.12 -19.39
CA ILE A 154 -10.82 9.99 -18.22
C ILE A 154 -9.98 9.53 -17.02
N TYR A 155 -9.84 8.22 -16.76
CA TYR A 155 -8.90 7.73 -15.74
C TYR A 155 -7.48 8.28 -15.98
N GLN A 156 -6.96 8.15 -17.22
CA GLN A 156 -5.62 8.64 -17.56
C GLN A 156 -5.51 10.16 -17.38
N GLU A 157 -6.50 10.92 -17.84
CA GLU A 157 -6.52 12.38 -17.73
C GLU A 157 -6.61 12.83 -16.26
N PHE A 158 -7.44 12.20 -15.44
CA PHE A 158 -7.57 12.50 -14.02
C PHE A 158 -6.24 12.28 -13.27
N ILE A 159 -5.57 11.15 -13.53
CA ILE A 159 -4.27 10.84 -12.92
C ILE A 159 -3.22 11.90 -13.33
N ASN A 160 -3.16 12.23 -14.61
CA ASN A 160 -2.13 13.10 -15.18
C ASN A 160 -2.34 14.59 -14.85
N GLU A 161 -3.59 15.03 -14.69
CA GLU A 161 -3.94 16.38 -14.27
C GLU A 161 -4.05 16.55 -12.75
N ASP A 162 -3.82 15.46 -12.00
CA ASP A 162 -3.95 15.43 -10.54
C ASP A 162 -5.35 15.84 -10.06
N ILE A 163 -6.38 15.39 -10.80
CA ILE A 163 -7.79 15.50 -10.42
C ILE A 163 -8.18 14.26 -9.65
N ILE A 164 -8.21 14.34 -8.33
CA ILE A 164 -8.37 13.18 -7.47
C ILE A 164 -9.74 13.21 -6.80
N PRO A 165 -10.64 12.25 -7.12
CA PRO A 165 -11.95 12.15 -6.49
C PRO A 165 -11.87 12.06 -4.97
N VAL A 166 -12.79 12.74 -4.27
CA VAL A 166 -12.96 12.60 -2.82
C VAL A 166 -13.69 11.29 -2.55
N VAL A 167 -13.00 10.31 -2.02
CA VAL A 167 -13.57 8.99 -1.70
C VAL A 167 -13.62 8.82 -0.18
N PRO A 168 -14.82 8.73 0.45
CA PRO A 168 -14.95 8.40 1.87
C PRO A 168 -14.47 6.98 2.16
N GLU A 169 -13.93 6.73 3.37
CA GLU A 169 -13.19 5.49 3.66
C GLU A 169 -14.04 4.31 4.15
N ASP A 170 -15.32 4.52 4.50
CA ASP A 170 -16.18 3.48 5.08
C ASP A 170 -17.28 3.07 4.10
N GLY A 171 -17.28 1.80 3.66
CA GLY A 171 -18.29 1.30 2.73
C GLY A 171 -17.88 0.10 1.89
N SER A 172 -16.67 -0.43 2.06
CA SER A 172 -16.25 -1.67 1.40
C SER A 172 -16.30 -2.86 2.35
N VAL A 173 -16.86 -3.97 1.88
CA VAL A 173 -16.86 -5.28 2.56
C VAL A 173 -15.89 -6.25 1.89
N GLY A 174 -15.06 -5.78 0.95
CA GLY A 174 -14.08 -6.60 0.23
C GLY A 174 -14.70 -7.56 -0.78
N LEU A 175 -15.90 -7.23 -1.25
CA LEU A 175 -16.56 -7.85 -2.40
C LEU A 175 -16.63 -6.77 -3.50
N SER A 176 -15.50 -6.39 -4.04
CA SER A 176 -15.26 -5.12 -4.71
C SER A 176 -15.43 -3.90 -3.77
N ASP A 177 -14.86 -2.77 -4.16
CA ASP A 177 -14.94 -1.51 -3.39
C ASP A 177 -16.14 -0.66 -3.86
N ILE A 178 -17.30 -1.27 -4.02
CA ILE A 178 -18.47 -0.77 -4.77
C ILE A 178 -18.85 0.66 -4.37
N LEU A 179 -19.13 0.90 -3.07
CA LEU A 179 -19.58 2.22 -2.63
C LEU A 179 -18.46 3.26 -2.73
N LEU A 180 -17.22 2.84 -2.54
CA LEU A 180 -16.06 3.72 -2.60
C LEU A 180 -15.76 4.12 -4.05
N ALA A 181 -15.63 3.14 -4.95
CA ALA A 181 -15.27 3.37 -6.35
C ALA A 181 -16.36 4.10 -7.13
N SER A 182 -17.65 4.03 -6.70
CA SER A 182 -18.74 4.80 -7.28
C SER A 182 -18.51 6.30 -7.23
N HIS A 183 -17.83 6.83 -6.19
CA HIS A 183 -17.47 8.25 -6.09
C HIS A 183 -16.49 8.67 -7.18
N ILE A 184 -15.62 7.76 -7.66
CA ILE A 184 -14.74 8.02 -8.81
C ILE A 184 -15.59 8.19 -10.07
N GLY A 185 -16.58 7.31 -10.28
CA GLY A 185 -17.50 7.39 -11.41
C GLY A 185 -18.36 8.66 -11.38
N ALA A 186 -18.89 9.03 -10.22
CA ALA A 186 -19.64 10.27 -10.04
C ALA A 186 -18.77 11.50 -10.36
N ALA A 187 -17.51 11.50 -9.93
CA ALA A 187 -16.56 12.56 -10.28
C ALA A 187 -16.28 12.61 -11.80
N MET A 188 -16.15 11.46 -12.47
CA MET A 188 -15.99 11.40 -13.93
C MET A 188 -17.16 12.00 -14.70
N MET A 189 -18.39 11.93 -14.14
CA MET A 189 -19.56 12.60 -14.70
C MET A 189 -19.64 14.10 -14.36
N GLY A 190 -18.74 14.62 -13.51
CA GLY A 190 -18.78 15.99 -13.02
C GLY A 190 -19.67 16.22 -11.79
N GLU A 191 -20.25 15.17 -11.20
CA GLU A 191 -21.33 15.24 -10.19
C GLU A 191 -20.86 14.99 -8.74
N TRP A 192 -19.53 15.08 -8.48
CA TRP A 192 -18.95 14.89 -7.16
C TRP A 192 -17.81 15.87 -6.90
N ASP A 193 -17.23 15.83 -5.71
CA ASP A 193 -16.07 16.63 -5.33
C ASP A 193 -14.75 15.92 -5.68
N VAL A 194 -13.75 16.73 -6.00
CA VAL A 194 -12.36 16.31 -6.23
C VAL A 194 -11.37 17.21 -5.49
N PHE A 195 -10.18 16.68 -5.22
CA PHE A 195 -9.01 17.49 -4.94
C PHE A 195 -8.34 17.83 -6.27
N TYR A 196 -8.11 19.13 -6.52
CA TYR A 196 -7.42 19.63 -7.71
C TYR A 196 -6.57 20.83 -7.34
N LYS A 197 -5.28 20.79 -7.67
CA LYS A 197 -4.30 21.84 -7.31
C LYS A 197 -4.33 22.17 -5.80
N GLY A 198 -4.43 21.15 -4.96
CA GLY A 198 -4.44 21.26 -3.50
C GLY A 198 -5.74 21.81 -2.89
N GLN A 199 -6.81 21.97 -3.68
CA GLN A 199 -8.10 22.46 -3.20
C GLN A 199 -9.22 21.46 -3.49
N ARG A 200 -10.16 21.32 -2.54
CA ARG A 200 -11.40 20.60 -2.77
C ARG A 200 -12.38 21.47 -3.55
N MET A 201 -12.92 20.95 -4.65
CA MET A 201 -13.90 21.63 -5.48
C MET A 201 -14.77 20.63 -6.23
N SER A 202 -15.86 21.09 -6.89
CA SER A 202 -16.65 20.21 -7.74
C SER A 202 -15.86 19.67 -8.93
N ALA A 203 -16.07 18.41 -9.27
CA ALA A 203 -15.43 17.75 -10.42
C ALA A 203 -15.73 18.51 -11.73
N ALA A 204 -16.98 18.98 -11.94
CA ALA A 204 -17.34 19.78 -13.10
C ALA A 204 -16.45 21.03 -13.28
N LYS A 205 -16.13 21.72 -12.18
CA LYS A 205 -15.24 22.92 -12.22
C LYS A 205 -13.80 22.51 -12.55
N ALA A 206 -13.27 21.46 -11.91
CA ALA A 206 -11.92 20.97 -12.16
C ALA A 206 -11.76 20.49 -13.60
N MET A 207 -12.67 19.67 -14.10
CA MET A 207 -12.69 19.14 -15.47
C MET A 207 -12.76 20.28 -16.51
N LYS A 208 -13.62 21.30 -16.28
CA LYS A 208 -13.68 22.47 -17.14
C LYS A 208 -12.36 23.21 -17.20
N GLN A 209 -11.67 23.36 -16.07
CA GLN A 209 -10.35 24.01 -16.01
C GLN A 209 -9.25 23.22 -16.72
N ALA A 210 -9.34 21.88 -16.68
CA ALA A 210 -8.41 20.97 -17.34
C ALA A 210 -8.78 20.65 -18.80
N GLY A 211 -9.93 21.14 -19.30
CA GLY A 211 -10.42 20.86 -20.65
C GLY A 211 -10.91 19.43 -20.86
N ILE A 212 -11.27 18.72 -19.78
CA ILE A 212 -11.75 17.33 -19.81
C ILE A 212 -13.29 17.32 -19.98
N LYS A 213 -13.78 16.51 -20.91
CA LYS A 213 -15.23 16.30 -21.09
C LYS A 213 -15.74 15.28 -20.08
N PRO A 214 -16.87 15.57 -19.39
CA PRO A 214 -17.51 14.59 -18.51
C PRO A 214 -17.89 13.30 -19.22
N LEU A 215 -17.87 12.20 -18.46
CA LEU A 215 -18.32 10.89 -18.92
C LEU A 215 -19.83 10.89 -19.12
N VAL A 216 -20.28 10.34 -20.23
CA VAL A 216 -21.66 9.86 -20.42
C VAL A 216 -21.59 8.33 -20.35
N PRO A 217 -21.87 7.73 -19.18
CA PRO A 217 -21.68 6.30 -19.00
C PRO A 217 -22.71 5.51 -19.80
N PHE A 218 -22.27 4.42 -20.44
CA PHE A 218 -23.09 3.58 -21.30
C PHE A 218 -22.69 2.11 -21.15
N GLY A 219 -23.58 1.21 -21.49
CA GLY A 219 -23.29 -0.23 -21.45
C GLY A 219 -23.11 -0.72 -20.02
N LYS A 220 -21.96 -1.27 -19.70
CA LYS A 220 -21.62 -1.69 -18.32
C LYS A 220 -20.58 -0.79 -17.65
N ASP A 221 -20.39 0.44 -18.14
CA ASP A 221 -19.33 1.31 -17.64
C ASP A 221 -19.41 1.53 -16.13
N SER A 222 -20.61 1.84 -15.64
CA SER A 222 -20.81 2.10 -14.21
C SER A 222 -20.50 0.87 -13.36
N LEU A 223 -21.01 -0.30 -13.78
CA LEU A 223 -20.69 -1.55 -13.10
C LEU A 223 -19.17 -1.81 -13.08
N SER A 224 -18.50 -1.58 -14.20
CA SER A 224 -17.05 -1.76 -14.28
C SER A 224 -16.26 -0.72 -13.50
N ILE A 225 -16.74 0.52 -13.39
CA ILE A 225 -16.10 1.55 -12.56
C ILE A 225 -16.20 1.19 -11.08
N LEU A 226 -17.36 0.72 -10.61
CA LEU A 226 -17.58 0.45 -9.18
C LEU A 226 -17.15 -0.96 -8.74
N SER A 227 -17.24 -1.98 -9.62
CA SER A 227 -16.99 -3.38 -9.25
C SER A 227 -15.53 -3.76 -9.47
N ASN A 228 -14.66 -3.32 -8.57
CA ASN A 228 -13.24 -3.69 -8.53
C ASN A 228 -12.65 -3.48 -7.13
N ASN A 229 -11.45 -4.02 -6.89
CA ASN A 229 -10.74 -3.96 -5.61
C ASN A 229 -9.50 -3.06 -5.65
N ALA A 230 -9.49 -2.05 -6.52
CA ALA A 230 -8.30 -1.22 -6.73
C ALA A 230 -7.99 -0.32 -5.51
N LEU A 231 -9.02 0.17 -4.80
CA LEU A 231 -8.82 0.99 -3.59
C LEU A 231 -8.25 0.16 -2.44
N ALA A 232 -8.79 -1.04 -2.20
CA ALA A 232 -8.25 -1.99 -1.22
C ALA A 232 -6.80 -2.35 -1.54
N THR A 233 -6.51 -2.64 -2.81
CA THR A 233 -5.16 -2.98 -3.27
C THR A 233 -4.19 -1.82 -3.11
N ALA A 234 -4.60 -0.59 -3.44
CA ALA A 234 -3.78 0.61 -3.25
C ALA A 234 -3.46 0.87 -1.77
N GLN A 235 -4.44 0.65 -0.88
CA GLN A 235 -4.24 0.74 0.57
C GLN A 235 -3.17 -0.25 1.05
N VAL A 236 -3.23 -1.49 0.59
CA VAL A 236 -2.24 -2.53 0.93
C VAL A 236 -0.86 -2.20 0.37
N ILE A 237 -0.77 -1.69 -0.88
CA ILE A 237 0.51 -1.29 -1.49
C ILE A 237 1.19 -0.16 -0.71
N ASN A 238 0.42 0.83 -0.26
CA ASN A 238 0.97 1.90 0.58
C ASN A 238 1.61 1.35 1.86
N ALA A 239 0.92 0.45 2.54
CA ALA A 239 1.43 -0.20 3.75
C ALA A 239 2.64 -1.12 3.47
N ILE A 240 2.69 -1.78 2.30
CA ILE A 240 3.87 -2.54 1.85
C ILE A 240 5.10 -1.64 1.74
N GLY A 241 4.96 -0.44 1.15
CA GLY A 241 6.04 0.53 1.03
C GLY A 241 6.66 0.86 2.39
N ASP A 242 5.84 1.20 3.37
CA ASP A 242 6.30 1.53 4.73
C ASP A 242 6.85 0.29 5.47
N ALA A 243 6.22 -0.87 5.33
CA ALA A 243 6.68 -2.12 5.93
C ALA A 243 8.07 -2.55 5.42
N ARG A 244 8.36 -2.34 4.14
CA ARG A 244 9.70 -2.61 3.56
C ARG A 244 10.78 -1.82 4.30
N GLN A 245 10.56 -0.55 4.61
CA GLN A 245 11.52 0.28 5.35
C GLN A 245 11.78 -0.29 6.75
N ILE A 246 10.72 -0.65 7.47
CA ILE A 246 10.82 -1.24 8.81
C ILE A 246 11.60 -2.58 8.77
N ILE A 247 11.25 -3.47 7.84
CA ILE A 247 11.89 -4.78 7.71
C ILE A 247 13.36 -4.62 7.34
N GLN A 248 13.69 -3.72 6.42
CA GLN A 248 15.06 -3.44 5.99
C GLN A 248 15.90 -2.83 7.13
N PHE A 249 15.31 -1.98 7.96
CA PHE A 249 15.99 -1.38 9.11
C PHE A 249 16.17 -2.36 10.28
N SER A 250 15.32 -3.39 10.40
CA SER A 250 15.27 -4.31 11.55
C SER A 250 16.63 -4.97 11.90
N PRO A 251 17.43 -5.50 10.95
CA PRO A 251 18.73 -6.07 11.27
C PRO A 251 19.68 -5.08 11.92
N ARG A 252 19.65 -3.83 11.51
CA ARG A 252 20.48 -2.76 12.05
C ARG A 252 20.04 -2.36 13.46
N LEU A 253 18.74 -2.22 13.70
CA LEU A 253 18.22 -1.95 15.04
C LEU A 253 18.55 -3.08 16.03
N ILE A 254 18.43 -4.34 15.59
CA ILE A 254 18.76 -5.51 16.42
C ILE A 254 20.27 -5.54 16.73
N ALA A 255 21.14 -5.24 15.76
CA ALA A 255 22.59 -5.17 15.97
C ALA A 255 22.93 -4.09 17.01
N ALA A 256 22.35 -2.90 16.88
CA ALA A 256 22.53 -1.82 17.83
C ALA A 256 21.99 -2.18 19.24
N ALA A 257 20.85 -2.85 19.31
CA ALA A 257 20.28 -3.34 20.57
C ALA A 257 21.18 -4.40 21.25
N LEU A 258 21.80 -5.29 20.46
CA LEU A 258 22.76 -6.28 20.99
C LEU A 258 24.01 -5.61 21.56
N GLU A 259 24.56 -4.58 20.92
CA GLU A 259 25.66 -3.78 21.52
C GLU A 259 25.17 -3.01 22.76
N GLY A 260 23.95 -2.50 22.76
CA GLY A 260 23.37 -1.83 23.92
C GLY A 260 23.29 -2.70 25.18
N ILE A 261 23.00 -4.01 25.00
CA ILE A 261 22.82 -4.95 26.13
C ILE A 261 24.06 -5.79 26.44
N ASN A 262 25.17 -5.69 25.69
CA ASN A 262 26.32 -6.61 25.70
C ASN A 262 25.90 -8.06 25.37
N GLY A 263 25.09 -8.23 24.33
CA GLY A 263 24.42 -9.50 24.00
C GLY A 263 25.32 -10.57 23.39
N ASN A 264 24.83 -11.80 23.36
CA ASN A 264 25.52 -12.96 22.81
C ASN A 264 25.19 -13.16 21.34
N ILE A 265 26.19 -13.15 20.47
CA ILE A 265 26.04 -13.29 19.01
C ILE A 265 25.97 -14.75 18.52
N SER A 266 26.18 -15.74 19.40
CA SER A 266 26.22 -17.16 18.97
C SER A 266 24.95 -17.66 18.27
N PRO A 267 23.73 -17.18 18.58
CA PRO A 267 22.53 -17.59 17.85
C PRO A 267 22.50 -17.16 16.38
N LEU A 268 23.33 -16.19 15.99
CA LEU A 268 23.40 -15.62 14.64
C LEU A 268 24.49 -16.27 13.78
N LEU A 269 25.33 -17.14 14.36
CA LEU A 269 26.44 -17.74 13.63
C LEU A 269 25.93 -18.67 12.51
N PRO A 270 26.59 -18.72 11.34
CA PRO A 270 26.09 -19.46 10.17
C PRO A 270 25.75 -20.92 10.44
N HIS A 271 26.58 -21.65 11.20
CA HIS A 271 26.33 -23.04 11.54
C HIS A 271 25.13 -23.22 12.48
N THR A 272 24.83 -22.23 13.32
CA THR A 272 23.62 -22.26 14.18
C THR A 272 22.36 -22.10 13.34
N LEU A 273 22.38 -21.17 12.38
CA LEU A 273 21.26 -20.90 11.48
C LEU A 273 21.03 -22.06 10.49
N ALA A 274 22.13 -22.65 9.96
CA ALA A 274 22.10 -23.77 9.04
C ALA A 274 21.47 -25.04 9.65
N ALA A 275 21.49 -25.19 10.98
CA ALA A 275 20.83 -26.30 11.66
C ALA A 275 19.30 -26.29 11.49
N ARG A 276 18.70 -25.14 11.17
CA ARG A 276 17.27 -24.99 10.85
C ARG A 276 17.07 -23.94 9.75
N PRO A 277 17.27 -24.30 8.47
CA PRO A 277 17.32 -23.39 7.34
C PRO A 277 15.94 -22.94 6.90
N MET A 278 15.21 -22.18 7.74
CA MET A 278 13.94 -21.57 7.38
C MET A 278 14.17 -20.39 6.42
N PRO A 279 13.19 -20.08 5.55
CA PRO A 279 13.32 -18.99 4.58
C PRO A 279 13.80 -17.67 5.23
N ASN A 280 14.71 -16.98 4.58
CA ASN A 280 15.31 -15.71 4.98
C ASN A 280 16.13 -15.71 6.30
N ILE A 281 16.19 -16.81 7.06
CA ILE A 281 16.81 -16.82 8.39
C ILE A 281 18.32 -16.56 8.34
N GLU A 282 19.00 -17.18 7.39
CA GLU A 282 20.44 -17.01 7.19
C GLU A 282 20.77 -15.59 6.73
N LYS A 283 19.99 -15.06 5.77
CA LYS A 283 20.14 -13.69 5.27
C LYS A 283 20.05 -12.67 6.41
N VAL A 284 19.00 -12.74 7.22
CA VAL A 284 18.79 -11.81 8.34
C VAL A 284 19.92 -11.94 9.38
N GLY A 285 20.33 -13.17 9.71
CA GLY A 285 21.46 -13.39 10.64
C GLY A 285 22.76 -12.78 10.14
N GLN A 286 23.08 -12.97 8.86
CA GLN A 286 24.27 -12.38 8.21
C GLN A 286 24.21 -10.84 8.21
N GLU A 287 23.04 -10.25 7.91
CA GLU A 287 22.86 -8.79 7.94
C GLU A 287 23.07 -8.21 9.35
N ILE A 288 22.58 -8.89 10.40
CA ILE A 288 22.81 -8.48 11.79
C ILE A 288 24.30 -8.56 12.13
N LEU A 289 24.97 -9.67 11.80
CA LEU A 289 26.42 -9.84 12.07
C LEU A 289 27.25 -8.79 11.31
N ALA A 290 26.94 -8.49 10.07
CA ALA A 290 27.61 -7.47 9.28
C ALA A 290 27.53 -6.07 9.93
N ASN A 291 26.40 -5.75 10.57
CA ASN A 291 26.26 -4.51 11.34
C ASN A 291 27.05 -4.50 12.65
N LEU A 292 27.47 -5.66 13.16
CA LEU A 292 28.24 -5.81 14.39
C LEU A 292 29.77 -5.96 14.16
N GLU A 293 30.19 -6.20 12.90
CA GLU A 293 31.57 -6.49 12.56
C GLU A 293 32.52 -5.37 13.02
N GLY A 294 33.65 -5.77 13.64
CA GLY A 294 34.62 -4.83 14.20
C GLY A 294 34.25 -4.23 15.56
N GLY A 295 33.06 -4.57 16.09
CA GLY A 295 32.61 -4.19 17.42
C GLY A 295 33.10 -5.11 18.54
N TYR A 296 32.84 -4.69 19.77
CA TYR A 296 33.29 -5.39 20.97
C TYR A 296 32.61 -6.74 21.23
N LEU A 297 31.48 -7.01 20.59
CA LEU A 297 30.76 -8.27 20.79
C LEU A 297 31.52 -9.50 20.28
N PHE A 298 32.50 -9.32 19.40
CA PHE A 298 33.39 -10.39 18.93
C PHE A 298 34.60 -10.64 19.89
N GLN A 299 34.77 -9.78 20.90
CA GLN A 299 35.80 -9.97 21.90
C GLN A 299 35.29 -10.82 23.06
N ARG A 300 36.19 -11.61 23.69
CA ARG A 300 35.83 -12.36 24.90
C ARG A 300 35.49 -11.39 26.03
N ASP A 301 34.35 -11.64 26.67
CA ASP A 301 33.88 -10.88 27.84
C ASP A 301 33.24 -11.85 28.84
N GLU A 302 33.83 -11.98 30.01
CA GLU A 302 33.37 -12.91 31.06
C GLU A 302 32.04 -12.43 31.72
N LYS A 303 31.70 -11.17 31.56
CA LYS A 303 30.42 -10.61 32.03
C LYS A 303 29.29 -10.82 31.06
N ARG A 304 29.57 -11.24 29.81
CA ARG A 304 28.54 -11.49 28.81
C ARG A 304 27.74 -12.73 29.18
N PRO A 305 26.37 -12.64 29.19
CA PRO A 305 25.56 -13.80 29.52
C PRO A 305 25.72 -14.92 28.49
N LEU A 306 25.65 -16.16 28.94
CA LEU A 306 25.64 -17.32 28.05
C LEU A 306 24.41 -17.31 27.13
N GLN A 307 23.28 -16.83 27.61
CA GLN A 307 22.03 -16.71 26.86
C GLN A 307 21.31 -15.43 27.25
N ASP A 308 20.94 -14.65 26.23
CA ASP A 308 20.07 -13.49 26.38
C ASP A 308 18.60 -13.89 26.52
N ALA A 309 17.76 -12.96 26.93
CA ALA A 309 16.30 -13.09 26.84
C ALA A 309 15.87 -13.42 25.39
N LEU A 310 14.79 -14.17 25.22
CA LEU A 310 14.34 -14.65 23.91
C LEU A 310 14.11 -13.53 22.88
N SER A 311 13.70 -12.34 23.33
CA SER A 311 13.50 -11.18 22.46
C SER A 311 14.81 -10.65 21.82
N TYR A 312 15.97 -10.93 22.39
CA TYR A 312 17.30 -10.70 21.82
C TYR A 312 17.82 -11.92 21.07
N ARG A 313 17.88 -13.06 21.79
CA ARG A 313 18.44 -14.31 21.26
C ARG A 313 17.72 -14.81 19.99
N GLY A 314 16.42 -14.60 19.89
CA GLY A 314 15.57 -14.98 18.77
C GLY A 314 15.12 -13.83 17.88
N ALA A 315 15.71 -12.63 17.97
CA ALA A 315 15.26 -11.43 17.28
C ALA A 315 15.23 -11.54 15.75
N HIS A 316 16.08 -12.37 15.17
CA HIS A 316 16.16 -12.63 13.73
C HIS A 316 14.95 -13.43 13.18
N TRP A 317 14.29 -14.24 14.00
CA TRP A 317 13.14 -15.06 13.57
C TRP A 317 11.93 -14.25 13.09
N PRO A 318 11.41 -13.26 13.84
CA PRO A 318 10.28 -12.48 13.36
C PRO A 318 10.63 -11.63 12.13
N VAL A 319 11.88 -11.19 11.96
CA VAL A 319 12.30 -10.45 10.76
C VAL A 319 12.28 -11.36 9.54
N ALA A 320 12.86 -12.55 9.63
CA ALA A 320 12.85 -13.54 8.54
C ALA A 320 11.40 -13.97 8.18
N HIS A 321 10.55 -14.11 9.19
CA HIS A 321 9.13 -14.40 8.98
C HIS A 321 8.41 -13.26 8.26
N ALA A 322 8.60 -12.01 8.70
CA ALA A 322 8.01 -10.83 8.05
C ALA A 322 8.46 -10.69 6.60
N MET A 323 9.76 -10.92 6.30
CA MET A 323 10.27 -10.95 4.92
C MET A 323 9.56 -12.00 4.07
N SER A 324 9.36 -13.20 4.61
CA SER A 324 8.71 -14.30 3.88
C SER A 324 7.24 -14.01 3.59
N GLN A 325 6.51 -13.44 4.56
CA GLN A 325 5.10 -13.08 4.38
C GLN A 325 4.94 -11.90 3.42
N LEU A 326 5.85 -10.92 3.46
CA LEU A 326 5.89 -9.82 2.51
C LEU A 326 6.06 -10.31 1.07
N GLN A 327 7.03 -11.20 0.81
CA GLN A 327 7.28 -11.76 -0.52
C GLN A 327 6.05 -12.49 -1.10
N GLN A 328 5.32 -13.21 -0.25
CA GLN A 328 4.08 -13.89 -0.66
C GLN A 328 2.96 -12.87 -0.97
N LEU A 329 2.80 -11.84 -0.14
CA LEU A 329 1.81 -10.79 -0.37
C LEU A 329 2.11 -10.00 -1.65
N GLU A 330 3.36 -9.61 -1.88
CA GLU A 330 3.80 -8.91 -3.09
C GLU A 330 3.53 -9.74 -4.36
N THR A 331 3.73 -11.06 -4.30
CA THR A 331 3.41 -11.98 -5.41
C THR A 331 1.93 -11.90 -5.77
N LEU A 332 1.03 -11.97 -4.79
CA LEU A 332 -0.42 -11.90 -5.02
C LEU A 332 -0.85 -10.50 -5.48
N VAL A 333 -0.29 -9.45 -4.89
CA VAL A 333 -0.57 -8.06 -5.29
C VAL A 333 -0.13 -7.81 -6.73
N ASN A 334 1.03 -8.31 -7.15
CA ASN A 334 1.48 -8.18 -8.54
C ASN A 334 0.55 -8.90 -9.54
N ILE A 335 -0.06 -10.01 -9.17
CA ILE A 335 -1.11 -10.66 -9.96
C ILE A 335 -2.36 -9.76 -10.02
N GLN A 336 -2.81 -9.24 -8.87
CA GLN A 336 -4.02 -8.42 -8.77
C GLN A 336 -3.93 -7.16 -9.62
N ILE A 337 -2.82 -6.44 -9.61
CA ILE A 337 -2.66 -5.19 -10.38
C ILE A 337 -2.52 -5.40 -11.88
N ASN A 338 -2.26 -6.63 -12.34
CA ASN A 338 -2.06 -7.03 -13.74
C ASN A 338 -3.12 -8.02 -14.25
N SER A 339 -4.27 -8.10 -13.59
CA SER A 339 -5.39 -8.96 -13.97
C SER A 339 -6.71 -8.23 -13.80
N SER A 340 -7.79 -8.77 -14.36
CA SER A 340 -9.12 -8.20 -14.22
C SER A 340 -9.92 -8.92 -13.15
N ASP A 341 -10.47 -8.18 -12.21
CA ASP A 341 -11.42 -8.63 -11.20
C ASP A 341 -12.89 -8.27 -11.55
N ASP A 342 -13.14 -7.91 -12.80
CA ASP A 342 -14.45 -7.45 -13.28
C ASP A 342 -15.46 -8.60 -13.45
N ASN A 343 -16.73 -8.28 -13.33
CA ASN A 343 -17.87 -9.17 -13.58
C ASN A 343 -19.00 -8.40 -14.32
N PRO A 344 -19.47 -8.89 -15.49
CA PRO A 344 -18.99 -10.06 -16.24
C PRO A 344 -17.61 -9.84 -16.88
N THR A 345 -16.85 -10.93 -17.03
CA THR A 345 -15.59 -10.92 -17.74
C THR A 345 -15.82 -10.94 -19.24
N VAL A 346 -15.12 -10.06 -19.97
CA VAL A 346 -15.06 -10.06 -21.45
C VAL A 346 -13.76 -10.72 -21.89
N TYR A 347 -13.83 -11.69 -22.78
CA TYR A 347 -12.62 -12.40 -23.24
C TYR A 347 -12.58 -12.52 -24.76
N ILE A 348 -11.76 -11.70 -25.38
CA ILE A 348 -11.55 -11.67 -26.84
C ILE A 348 -10.92 -12.99 -27.29
N ASN A 349 -11.39 -13.50 -28.44
CA ASN A 349 -10.91 -14.77 -29.03
C ASN A 349 -11.11 -16.02 -28.15
N ALA A 350 -11.90 -15.93 -27.10
CA ALA A 350 -12.26 -17.13 -26.32
C ALA A 350 -13.01 -18.14 -27.20
N LYS A 351 -12.73 -19.43 -26.94
CA LYS A 351 -13.38 -20.54 -27.62
C LYS A 351 -13.98 -21.49 -26.58
N PRO A 352 -15.16 -22.08 -26.82
CA PRO A 352 -15.84 -22.94 -25.84
C PRO A 352 -15.10 -24.27 -25.55
N GLY A 353 -14.05 -24.58 -26.34
CA GLY A 353 -13.23 -25.76 -26.13
C GLY A 353 -14.04 -27.06 -26.20
N ARG A 354 -13.78 -27.99 -25.29
CA ARG A 354 -14.46 -29.30 -25.23
C ARG A 354 -15.97 -29.22 -24.91
N TYR A 355 -16.48 -28.06 -24.52
CA TYR A 355 -17.89 -27.84 -24.20
C TYR A 355 -18.65 -27.13 -25.32
N ALA A 356 -18.09 -27.05 -26.54
CA ALA A 356 -18.64 -26.30 -27.69
C ALA A 356 -20.06 -26.73 -28.07
N ASP A 357 -20.37 -28.02 -27.92
CA ASP A 357 -21.69 -28.60 -28.25
C ASP A 357 -22.72 -28.49 -27.12
N ALA A 358 -22.32 -27.95 -25.94
CA ALA A 358 -23.24 -27.74 -24.84
C ALA A 358 -24.00 -26.41 -25.04
N PRO A 359 -25.34 -26.41 -25.27
CA PRO A 359 -26.11 -25.20 -25.57
C PRO A 359 -25.99 -24.13 -24.47
N GLN A 360 -25.91 -24.55 -23.20
CA GLN A 360 -25.74 -23.65 -22.07
C GLN A 360 -24.40 -22.89 -22.13
N VAL A 361 -23.35 -23.50 -22.67
CA VAL A 361 -22.03 -22.88 -22.81
C VAL A 361 -21.98 -22.04 -24.09
N ALA A 362 -22.51 -22.57 -25.19
CA ALA A 362 -22.47 -21.92 -26.51
C ALA A 362 -23.13 -20.52 -26.51
N GLN A 363 -24.16 -20.29 -25.70
CA GLN A 363 -24.87 -19.00 -25.62
C GLN A 363 -24.01 -17.83 -25.14
N TYR A 364 -22.90 -18.09 -24.45
CA TYR A 364 -22.00 -17.04 -23.95
C TYR A 364 -20.97 -16.60 -24.97
N PHE A 365 -20.89 -17.28 -26.14
CA PHE A 365 -19.90 -17.01 -27.17
C PHE A 365 -20.52 -16.22 -28.32
N THR A 366 -19.89 -15.08 -28.60
CA THR A 366 -20.28 -14.13 -29.62
C THR A 366 -19.43 -14.31 -30.87
N LYS A 367 -20.06 -14.28 -32.05
CA LYS A 367 -19.39 -14.28 -33.36
C LYS A 367 -19.72 -12.97 -34.05
N GLY A 368 -18.71 -12.17 -34.38
CA GLY A 368 -18.84 -10.87 -35.04
C GLY A 368 -17.51 -10.41 -35.61
N GLU A 369 -17.35 -9.10 -35.80
CA GLU A 369 -16.05 -8.53 -36.18
C GLU A 369 -15.00 -8.84 -35.11
N VAL A 370 -15.39 -8.78 -33.84
CA VAL A 370 -14.63 -9.30 -32.70
C VAL A 370 -15.37 -10.51 -32.14
N SER A 371 -14.74 -11.65 -32.15
CA SER A 371 -15.30 -12.89 -31.59
C SER A 371 -14.74 -13.14 -30.19
N GLY A 372 -15.53 -13.80 -29.32
CA GLY A 372 -15.10 -14.12 -27.97
C GLY A 372 -16.24 -14.53 -27.05
N ALA A 373 -16.08 -14.28 -25.75
CA ALA A 373 -17.06 -14.63 -24.74
C ALA A 373 -17.32 -13.49 -23.75
N VAL A 374 -18.56 -13.42 -23.25
CA VAL A 374 -18.92 -12.56 -22.11
C VAL A 374 -19.58 -13.44 -21.05
N ASN A 375 -18.87 -13.65 -19.95
CA ASN A 375 -19.23 -14.62 -18.91
C ASN A 375 -19.40 -13.98 -17.55
N SER A 376 -20.44 -14.37 -16.83
CA SER A 376 -20.50 -14.10 -15.39
C SER A 376 -19.29 -14.71 -14.69
N SER A 377 -18.72 -14.00 -13.73
CA SER A 377 -17.53 -14.42 -12.98
C SER A 377 -17.65 -14.07 -11.50
N ALA A 378 -16.74 -14.65 -10.70
CA ALA A 378 -16.49 -14.27 -9.32
C ALA A 378 -15.03 -13.83 -9.13
N ASN A 379 -14.41 -13.28 -10.18
CA ASN A 379 -13.01 -12.85 -10.17
C ASN A 379 -12.75 -11.67 -9.20
N PHE A 380 -13.80 -11.02 -8.73
CA PHE A 380 -13.74 -10.00 -7.69
C PHE A 380 -13.48 -10.57 -6.27
N ASP A 381 -13.51 -11.89 -6.08
CA ASP A 381 -13.23 -12.49 -4.76
C ASP A 381 -11.75 -12.33 -4.41
N THR A 382 -11.49 -11.63 -3.31
CA THR A 382 -10.15 -11.31 -2.82
C THR A 382 -9.73 -12.12 -1.59
N ILE A 383 -10.35 -13.28 -1.34
CA ILE A 383 -10.06 -14.07 -0.13
C ILE A 383 -8.57 -14.43 0.00
N GLN A 384 -7.87 -14.73 -1.10
CA GLN A 384 -6.43 -15.02 -1.05
C GLN A 384 -5.61 -13.80 -0.66
N LEU A 385 -5.95 -12.62 -1.19
CA LEU A 385 -5.30 -11.35 -0.84
C LEU A 385 -5.58 -10.97 0.61
N ALA A 386 -6.83 -11.06 1.06
CA ALA A 386 -7.21 -10.75 2.43
C ALA A 386 -6.48 -11.64 3.44
N SER A 387 -6.52 -12.97 3.24
CA SER A 387 -5.87 -13.93 4.13
C SER A 387 -4.34 -13.76 4.16
N GLN A 388 -3.71 -13.48 3.01
CA GLN A 388 -2.27 -13.24 2.98
C GLN A 388 -1.90 -11.90 3.61
N THR A 389 -2.75 -10.87 3.47
CA THR A 389 -2.59 -9.58 4.17
C THR A 389 -2.64 -9.79 5.68
N GLU A 390 -3.59 -10.59 6.18
CA GLU A 390 -3.71 -10.93 7.60
C GLU A 390 -2.51 -11.73 8.13
N ALA A 391 -1.97 -12.65 7.34
CA ALA A 391 -0.75 -13.37 7.67
C ALA A 391 0.44 -12.40 7.79
N PHE A 392 0.55 -11.43 6.89
CA PHE A 392 1.58 -10.40 6.95
C PHE A 392 1.37 -9.43 8.13
N ILE A 393 0.13 -9.03 8.44
CA ILE A 393 -0.22 -8.24 9.64
C ILE A 393 0.30 -8.92 10.90
N ASN A 394 0.06 -10.23 11.04
CA ASN A 394 0.54 -11.01 12.18
C ASN A 394 2.08 -11.00 12.27
N ALA A 395 2.76 -11.17 11.14
CA ALA A 395 4.22 -11.15 11.09
C ALA A 395 4.78 -9.77 11.50
N MET A 396 4.19 -8.67 11.05
CA MET A 396 4.56 -7.32 11.47
C MET A 396 4.31 -7.08 12.96
N ALA A 397 3.16 -7.53 13.49
CA ALA A 397 2.84 -7.44 14.92
C ALA A 397 3.88 -8.18 15.80
N GLN A 398 4.44 -9.31 15.32
CA GLN A 398 5.54 -9.99 16.02
C GLN A 398 6.80 -9.12 16.11
N LEU A 399 7.11 -8.28 15.10
CA LEU A 399 8.22 -7.33 15.19
C LEU A 399 8.01 -6.35 16.35
N GLY A 400 6.81 -5.77 16.46
CA GLY A 400 6.44 -4.90 17.57
C GLY A 400 6.53 -5.58 18.93
N LYS A 401 6.05 -6.84 19.05
CA LYS A 401 6.15 -7.64 20.27
C LYS A 401 7.59 -7.86 20.72
N TYR A 402 8.45 -8.27 19.81
CA TYR A 402 9.87 -8.52 20.12
C TYR A 402 10.59 -7.22 20.50
N SER A 403 10.34 -6.12 19.78
CA SER A 403 10.86 -4.80 20.09
C SER A 403 10.45 -4.32 21.48
N SER A 404 9.15 -4.35 21.81
CA SER A 404 8.65 -3.96 23.13
C SER A 404 9.32 -4.76 24.25
N ASN A 405 9.50 -6.07 24.06
CA ASN A 405 10.18 -6.90 25.04
C ASN A 405 11.68 -6.60 25.16
N ARG A 406 12.38 -6.23 24.09
CA ARG A 406 13.78 -5.80 24.13
C ARG A 406 13.92 -4.51 24.94
N GLN A 407 13.07 -3.54 24.72
CA GLN A 407 13.08 -2.25 25.40
C GLN A 407 12.98 -2.38 26.92
N ILE A 408 12.11 -3.27 27.42
CA ILE A 408 11.98 -3.54 28.87
C ILE A 408 13.29 -4.08 29.46
N LYS A 409 14.04 -4.94 28.75
CA LYS A 409 15.33 -5.48 29.22
C LYS A 409 16.44 -4.44 29.12
N LEU A 410 16.38 -3.58 28.11
CA LEU A 410 17.41 -2.58 27.85
C LEU A 410 17.55 -1.54 28.99
N ILE A 411 16.47 -1.24 29.68
CA ILE A 411 16.45 -0.26 30.79
C ILE A 411 16.71 -0.89 32.17
N ASP A 412 16.88 -2.21 32.24
CA ASP A 412 17.10 -2.93 33.48
C ASP A 412 18.59 -3.25 33.66
N PRO A 413 19.22 -2.79 34.77
CA PRO A 413 20.63 -3.06 35.09
C PRO A 413 20.99 -4.55 35.13
N TYR A 414 20.05 -5.42 35.48
CA TYR A 414 20.28 -6.86 35.51
C TYR A 414 20.68 -7.42 34.13
N PHE A 415 20.09 -6.90 33.06
CA PHE A 415 20.38 -7.37 31.70
C PHE A 415 21.54 -6.60 31.05
N THR A 416 21.74 -5.34 31.40
CA THR A 416 22.66 -4.45 30.66
C THR A 416 23.97 -4.17 31.39
N GLY A 417 23.97 -4.25 32.74
CA GLY A 417 25.04 -3.71 33.55
C GLY A 417 25.19 -2.18 33.46
N LEU A 418 24.18 -1.48 32.90
CA LEU A 418 24.14 -0.02 32.80
C LEU A 418 23.29 0.58 33.94
N PRO A 419 23.33 1.90 34.15
CA PRO A 419 22.48 2.56 35.12
C PRO A 419 21.00 2.29 34.86
N ARG A 420 20.19 2.19 35.95
CA ARG A 420 18.75 1.96 35.90
C ARG A 420 18.09 2.97 34.96
N ALA A 421 17.16 2.51 34.13
CA ALA A 421 16.42 3.32 33.16
C ALA A 421 17.32 4.11 32.20
N LEU A 422 18.58 3.71 32.03
CA LEU A 422 19.59 4.37 31.18
C LEU A 422 19.84 5.85 31.57
N VAL A 423 19.68 6.20 32.86
CA VAL A 423 20.02 7.54 33.35
C VAL A 423 21.49 7.83 33.12
N ASP A 424 21.82 9.09 32.88
CA ASP A 424 23.23 9.51 32.90
C ASP A 424 23.79 9.35 34.31
N PRO A 425 25.02 8.83 34.48
CA PRO A 425 25.63 8.73 35.81
C PRO A 425 25.75 10.04 36.58
N ASP A 426 25.76 11.17 35.88
CA ASP A 426 25.79 12.50 36.46
C ASP A 426 24.41 13.05 36.85
N ASP A 427 23.33 12.33 36.51
CA ASP A 427 21.91 12.67 36.86
C ASP A 427 21.27 11.58 37.74
N ALA A 428 21.74 11.43 38.96
CA ALA A 428 21.32 10.35 39.88
C ALA A 428 19.81 10.32 40.19
N ASN A 429 19.08 11.43 40.06
CA ASN A 429 17.66 11.56 40.33
C ASN A 429 16.79 11.48 39.07
N GLY A 430 17.35 11.35 37.91
CA GLY A 430 16.63 11.26 36.66
C GLY A 430 15.69 10.05 36.57
N GLN A 431 14.56 10.22 35.90
CA GLN A 431 13.60 9.14 35.60
C GLN A 431 13.92 8.47 34.28
N ALA A 432 14.52 9.20 33.37
CA ALA A 432 14.93 8.78 32.05
C ALA A 432 13.84 7.94 31.30
N PHE A 433 14.20 6.76 30.80
CA PHE A 433 13.34 5.96 29.94
C PHE A 433 12.35 5.05 30.70
N TYR A 434 12.27 5.14 32.03
CA TYR A 434 11.44 4.22 32.81
C TYR A 434 9.95 4.31 32.46
N THR A 435 9.42 5.52 32.30
CA THR A 435 7.99 5.75 32.02
C THR A 435 7.59 5.48 30.55
N LEU A 436 8.55 5.38 29.64
CA LEU A 436 8.28 5.12 28.22
C LEU A 436 7.64 3.75 27.96
N GLN A 437 7.76 2.81 28.93
CA GLN A 437 7.11 1.50 28.85
C GLN A 437 5.61 1.60 28.59
N ASN A 438 4.93 2.58 29.21
CA ASN A 438 3.50 2.77 29.00
C ASN A 438 3.18 3.13 27.54
N GLY A 439 4.01 3.95 26.90
CA GLY A 439 3.81 4.40 25.52
C GLY A 439 3.88 3.25 24.51
N PHE A 440 4.99 2.51 24.47
CA PHE A 440 5.12 1.40 23.52
C PHE A 440 4.26 0.18 23.88
N THR A 441 3.91 -0.03 25.16
CA THR A 441 2.95 -1.08 25.56
C THR A 441 1.54 -0.75 25.07
N ALA A 442 1.10 0.51 25.20
CA ALA A 442 -0.20 0.94 24.68
C ALA A 442 -0.28 0.76 23.14
N LEU A 443 0.76 1.17 22.42
CA LEU A 443 0.87 0.92 20.97
C LEU A 443 0.81 -0.58 20.64
N PHE A 444 1.51 -1.41 21.43
CA PHE A 444 1.46 -2.87 21.20
C PHE A 444 0.05 -3.44 21.41
N VAL A 445 -0.72 -2.99 22.38
CA VAL A 445 -2.12 -3.40 22.55
C VAL A 445 -2.96 -3.04 21.33
N GLU A 446 -2.77 -1.84 20.78
CA GLU A 446 -3.47 -1.41 19.57
C GLU A 446 -3.14 -2.26 18.34
N ILE A 447 -1.86 -2.56 18.11
CA ILE A 447 -1.46 -3.41 16.97
C ILE A 447 -1.88 -4.87 17.17
N ALA A 448 -1.84 -5.38 18.40
CA ALA A 448 -2.31 -6.73 18.70
C ALA A 448 -3.82 -6.86 18.46
N HIS A 449 -4.60 -5.81 18.76
CA HIS A 449 -6.02 -5.77 18.42
C HIS A 449 -6.26 -5.74 16.92
N ALA A 450 -5.55 -4.89 16.18
CA ALA A 450 -5.64 -4.79 14.72
C ALA A 450 -5.13 -6.05 13.99
N ALA A 451 -4.35 -6.91 14.66
CA ALA A 451 -3.87 -8.17 14.11
C ALA A 451 -4.90 -9.31 14.16
N ASN A 452 -6.10 -9.08 14.71
CA ASN A 452 -7.17 -10.08 14.65
C ASN A 452 -7.70 -10.16 13.21
N PRO A 453 -7.84 -11.38 12.64
CA PRO A 453 -8.37 -11.56 11.30
C PRO A 453 -9.81 -11.04 11.17
N VAL A 454 -10.13 -10.45 10.02
CA VAL A 454 -11.46 -9.91 9.70
C VAL A 454 -12.11 -10.61 8.50
N SER A 455 -11.33 -11.38 7.74
CA SER A 455 -11.75 -11.98 6.47
C SER A 455 -12.91 -12.99 6.57
N PHE A 456 -13.19 -13.50 7.76
CA PHE A 456 -14.30 -14.44 7.99
C PHE A 456 -15.55 -13.80 8.63
N TYR A 457 -15.53 -12.48 8.91
CA TYR A 457 -16.72 -11.79 9.39
C TYR A 457 -17.58 -11.30 8.23
N GLY A 458 -18.89 -11.54 8.30
CA GLY A 458 -19.81 -11.02 7.32
C GLY A 458 -21.25 -11.47 7.56
N ILE A 459 -22.17 -10.72 6.95
CA ILE A 459 -23.61 -11.04 6.90
C ILE A 459 -24.10 -10.83 5.48
N ALA A 460 -24.99 -11.71 5.02
CA ALA A 460 -25.54 -11.65 3.67
C ALA A 460 -26.20 -10.31 3.37
N ASN A 461 -25.82 -9.71 2.25
CA ASN A 461 -26.33 -8.45 1.72
C ASN A 461 -27.17 -8.66 0.46
N GLN A 462 -27.75 -7.58 -0.10
CA GLN A 462 -28.48 -7.54 -1.37
C GLN A 462 -29.55 -8.64 -1.50
N GLY A 463 -30.31 -8.84 -0.40
CA GLY A 463 -31.35 -9.86 -0.37
C GLY A 463 -30.82 -11.30 -0.37
N GLY A 464 -29.61 -11.50 0.12
CA GLY A 464 -28.96 -12.79 0.27
C GLY A 464 -28.19 -13.29 -0.94
N ILE A 465 -28.01 -12.47 -1.99
CA ILE A 465 -27.21 -12.87 -3.15
C ILE A 465 -25.71 -12.60 -2.94
N GLU A 466 -25.37 -11.63 -2.11
CA GLU A 466 -24.02 -11.35 -1.66
C GLU A 466 -23.87 -11.92 -0.26
N ASP A 467 -23.52 -13.18 -0.14
CA ASP A 467 -23.50 -13.95 1.11
C ASP A 467 -22.09 -14.36 1.56
N ASN A 468 -21.07 -13.94 0.82
CA ASN A 468 -19.67 -14.17 1.18
C ASN A 468 -18.79 -12.98 0.76
N PHE A 469 -17.94 -12.49 1.67
CA PHE A 469 -16.97 -11.42 1.40
C PHE A 469 -15.72 -11.56 2.27
N SER A 470 -14.62 -10.94 1.80
CA SER A 470 -13.30 -11.11 2.37
C SER A 470 -12.85 -10.00 3.31
N ASN A 471 -13.57 -8.88 3.38
CA ASN A 471 -13.15 -7.66 4.11
C ASN A 471 -11.74 -7.15 3.75
N TYR A 472 -11.30 -7.33 2.50
CA TYR A 472 -9.94 -7.02 2.06
C TYR A 472 -9.56 -5.55 2.31
N PHE A 473 -10.47 -4.61 2.10
CA PHE A 473 -10.23 -3.19 2.41
C PHE A 473 -9.97 -2.97 3.91
N GLN A 474 -10.75 -3.62 4.78
CA GLN A 474 -10.55 -3.55 6.23
C GLN A 474 -9.22 -4.20 6.65
N ALA A 475 -8.83 -5.31 6.03
CA ALA A 475 -7.50 -5.90 6.24
C ALA A 475 -6.38 -4.92 5.85
N GLY A 476 -6.54 -4.17 4.76
CA GLY A 476 -5.63 -3.09 4.37
C GLY A 476 -5.53 -1.96 5.40
N LYS A 477 -6.67 -1.51 5.96
CA LYS A 477 -6.69 -0.52 7.07
C LYS A 477 -5.95 -1.06 8.31
N ASN A 478 -6.18 -2.32 8.66
CA ASN A 478 -5.51 -2.97 9.78
C ASN A 478 -4.00 -3.10 9.54
N LEU A 479 -3.57 -3.45 8.31
CA LEU A 479 -2.16 -3.50 7.94
C LEU A 479 -1.50 -2.13 8.12
N THR A 480 -2.11 -1.06 7.61
CA THR A 480 -1.60 0.31 7.78
C THR A 480 -1.44 0.65 9.26
N LYS A 481 -2.45 0.36 10.09
CA LYS A 481 -2.41 0.62 11.53
C LYS A 481 -1.28 -0.16 12.22
N VAL A 482 -1.08 -1.42 11.86
CA VAL A 482 -0.02 -2.26 12.45
C VAL A 482 1.36 -1.78 12.02
N VAL A 483 1.56 -1.45 10.74
CA VAL A 483 2.85 -0.95 10.21
C VAL A 483 3.22 0.37 10.89
N ASP A 484 2.30 1.32 10.98
CA ASP A 484 2.52 2.60 11.68
C ASP A 484 2.83 2.40 13.18
N GLY A 485 2.07 1.53 13.85
CA GLY A 485 2.33 1.19 15.24
C GLY A 485 3.72 0.57 15.47
N VAL A 486 4.16 -0.34 14.59
CA VAL A 486 5.50 -0.96 14.65
C VAL A 486 6.59 0.08 14.40
N ALA A 487 6.41 0.99 13.44
CA ALA A 487 7.35 2.08 13.17
C ALA A 487 7.57 2.94 14.43
N ARG A 488 6.50 3.30 15.13
CA ARG A 488 6.58 4.07 16.39
C ARG A 488 7.25 3.27 17.51
N ILE A 489 6.91 1.99 17.69
CA ILE A 489 7.57 1.12 18.68
C ILE A 489 9.08 1.03 18.40
N TYR A 490 9.48 0.95 17.13
CA TYR A 490 10.87 0.98 16.72
C TYR A 490 11.52 2.35 16.99
N GLY A 491 10.80 3.45 16.85
CA GLY A 491 11.26 4.79 17.22
C GLY A 491 11.60 4.89 18.70
N PHE A 492 10.74 4.35 19.58
CA PHE A 492 11.03 4.22 21.02
C PHE A 492 12.30 3.37 21.25
N GLU A 493 12.42 2.20 20.60
CA GLU A 493 13.57 1.32 20.76
C GLU A 493 14.86 2.00 20.28
N LEU A 494 14.85 2.66 19.12
CA LEU A 494 16.02 3.30 18.55
C LEU A 494 16.57 4.40 19.47
N MET A 495 15.69 5.20 20.07
CA MET A 495 16.09 6.23 21.06
C MET A 495 16.75 5.61 22.29
N GLN A 496 16.17 4.54 22.83
CA GLN A 496 16.74 3.83 24.01
C GLN A 496 18.04 3.13 23.69
N VAL A 497 18.13 2.47 22.53
CA VAL A 497 19.34 1.79 22.05
C VAL A 497 20.48 2.78 21.86
N ALA A 498 20.21 3.95 21.30
CA ALA A 498 21.21 5.00 21.15
C ALA A 498 21.78 5.44 22.51
N GLN A 499 20.93 5.60 23.53
CA GLN A 499 21.37 5.94 24.88
C GLN A 499 22.19 4.80 25.51
N ALA A 500 21.73 3.56 25.35
CA ALA A 500 22.49 2.41 25.85
C ALA A 500 23.87 2.28 25.21
N MET A 501 23.99 2.50 23.91
CA MET A 501 25.28 2.49 23.20
C MET A 501 26.23 3.59 23.71
N ASP A 502 25.72 4.82 23.92
CA ASP A 502 26.53 5.89 24.50
C ASP A 502 26.98 5.55 25.91
N LEU A 503 26.10 4.97 26.75
CA LEU A 503 26.46 4.53 28.10
C LEU A 503 27.44 3.35 28.08
N GLN A 504 27.34 2.40 27.15
CA GLN A 504 28.37 1.35 26.97
C GLN A 504 29.77 1.96 26.67
N LYS A 505 29.82 3.04 25.92
CA LYS A 505 31.09 3.78 25.66
C LYS A 505 31.54 4.55 26.92
N LYS A 506 30.63 5.31 27.55
CA LYS A 506 30.93 6.19 28.70
C LYS A 506 31.30 5.41 29.95
N VAL A 507 30.51 4.38 30.29
CA VAL A 507 30.61 3.64 31.57
C VAL A 507 31.52 2.40 31.45
N ASN A 508 31.33 1.61 30.39
CA ASN A 508 31.99 0.32 30.21
C ASN A 508 33.17 0.37 29.21
N HIS A 509 33.50 1.55 28.68
CA HIS A 509 34.61 1.78 27.72
C HIS A 509 34.57 0.83 26.52
N LYS A 510 33.38 0.42 26.08
CA LYS A 510 33.20 -0.49 24.95
C LYS A 510 33.40 0.24 23.62
N LYS A 511 34.00 -0.44 22.65
CA LYS A 511 34.14 0.04 21.28
C LYS A 511 33.02 -0.56 20.42
N LEU A 512 32.09 0.27 19.98
CA LEU A 512 30.99 -0.16 19.06
C LEU A 512 31.53 -0.56 17.69
N SER A 513 30.74 -1.28 16.93
CA SER A 513 31.01 -1.53 15.50
C SER A 513 31.02 -0.21 14.71
N PRO A 514 31.78 -0.12 13.61
CA PRO A 514 31.77 1.08 12.75
C PRO A 514 30.37 1.46 12.25
N GLN A 515 29.53 0.47 11.95
CA GLN A 515 28.16 0.66 11.49
C GLN A 515 27.28 1.27 12.59
N ASN A 516 27.38 0.79 13.81
CA ASN A 516 26.61 1.33 14.94
C ASN A 516 27.14 2.70 15.40
N GLU A 517 28.46 2.97 15.31
CA GLU A 517 29.01 4.32 15.50
C GLU A 517 28.44 5.30 14.45
N GLN A 518 28.35 4.87 13.19
CA GLN A 518 27.75 5.70 12.14
C GLN A 518 26.25 5.95 12.37
N LEU A 519 25.49 4.91 12.76
CA LEU A 519 24.07 5.03 13.11
C LEU A 519 23.88 6.01 14.26
N LEU A 520 24.62 5.82 15.34
CA LEU A 520 24.57 6.67 16.53
C LEU A 520 24.89 8.13 16.18
N LYS A 521 25.96 8.38 15.45
CA LYS A 521 26.36 9.72 14.99
C LYS A 521 25.29 10.36 14.10
N ALA A 522 24.65 9.60 13.23
CA ALA A 522 23.58 10.11 12.36
C ALA A 522 22.32 10.48 13.15
N LEU A 523 21.89 9.59 14.06
CA LEU A 523 20.72 9.82 14.92
C LEU A 523 20.94 11.01 15.87
N ARG A 524 22.14 11.17 16.45
CA ARG A 524 22.46 12.25 17.38
C ARG A 524 22.41 13.66 16.76
N LYS A 525 22.28 13.77 15.44
CA LYS A 525 21.97 15.05 14.78
C LYS A 525 20.52 15.52 14.98
N GLN A 526 19.62 14.60 15.33
CA GLN A 526 18.18 14.86 15.46
C GLN A 526 17.66 14.55 16.88
N VAL A 527 18.25 13.57 17.56
CA VAL A 527 17.86 13.10 18.90
C VAL A 527 19.07 13.26 19.82
N ALA A 528 19.01 14.22 20.73
CA ALA A 528 20.10 14.52 21.64
C ALA A 528 20.36 13.36 22.61
N TYR A 529 21.61 13.26 23.12
CA TYR A 529 21.93 12.42 24.26
C TYR A 529 21.06 12.82 25.46
N TYR A 530 20.61 11.83 26.25
CA TYR A 530 19.89 12.10 27.49
C TYR A 530 20.89 12.38 28.61
N ASP A 531 20.95 13.62 29.03
CA ASP A 531 21.69 14.10 30.19
C ASP A 531 20.80 14.56 31.34
N LYS A 532 19.54 14.95 31.03
CA LYS A 532 18.51 15.39 31.98
C LYS A 532 17.12 15.05 31.46
N ASP A 533 16.16 14.89 32.40
CA ASP A 533 14.76 14.69 32.07
C ASP A 533 14.21 15.83 31.20
N ARG A 534 13.50 15.47 30.13
CA ARG A 534 12.88 16.37 29.18
C ARG A 534 11.62 15.76 28.57
N VAL A 535 10.88 16.51 27.77
CA VAL A 535 9.76 15.98 26.99
C VAL A 535 10.30 15.09 25.88
N PHE A 536 9.93 13.82 25.87
CA PHE A 536 10.46 12.82 24.92
C PHE A 536 9.67 12.71 23.62
N THR A 537 8.44 13.24 23.54
CA THR A 537 7.63 13.14 22.32
C THR A 537 8.38 13.57 21.05
N PRO A 538 9.09 14.71 21.01
CA PRO A 538 9.85 15.10 19.83
C PRO A 538 10.99 14.12 19.48
N ASP A 539 11.63 13.54 20.48
CA ASP A 539 12.72 12.56 20.27
C ASP A 539 12.18 11.25 19.71
N ILE A 540 11.01 10.79 20.16
CA ILE A 540 10.34 9.60 19.66
C ILE A 540 9.92 9.80 18.19
N GLU A 541 9.31 10.95 17.88
CA GLU A 541 8.89 11.31 16.53
C GLU A 541 10.11 11.41 15.59
N ALA A 542 11.17 12.08 16.02
CA ALA A 542 12.42 12.19 15.25
C ALA A 542 13.07 10.82 15.00
N SER A 543 13.07 9.93 16.01
CA SER A 543 13.59 8.56 15.87
C SER A 543 12.75 7.74 14.90
N THR A 544 11.43 7.86 14.95
CA THR A 544 10.50 7.20 14.02
C THR A 544 10.71 7.70 12.59
N GLN A 545 10.79 9.02 12.39
CA GLN A 545 11.07 9.59 11.07
C GLN A 545 12.45 9.23 10.53
N PHE A 546 13.44 9.10 11.41
CA PHE A 546 14.79 8.70 11.03
C PHE A 546 14.80 7.29 10.43
N LEU A 547 14.18 6.31 11.10
CA LEU A 547 14.14 4.94 10.59
C LEU A 547 13.34 4.80 9.28
N MET A 548 12.29 5.60 9.10
CA MET A 548 11.46 5.58 7.89
C MET A 548 12.11 6.26 6.67
N LYS A 549 13.23 6.96 6.86
CA LYS A 549 13.99 7.63 5.79
C LYS A 549 15.37 7.01 5.57
N PHE A 550 15.73 6.01 6.37
CA PHE A 550 17.04 5.34 6.36
C PHE A 550 17.13 4.36 5.20
#